data_d25ce4b7d2dea2083181bddf917cf1b8
#
_entry.id   d25ce4b7d2dea2083181bddf917cf1b8
#
_cell.length_a   1.000
_cell.length_b   1.000
_cell.length_c   1.000
_cell.angle_alpha   90.00
_cell.angle_beta   90.00
_cell.angle_gamma   90.00
#
_symmetry.space_group_name_H-M   'P 1'
#
loop_
_entity.id
_entity.type
_entity.pdbx_description
1 polymer ?
#
loop_
_entity_poly.entity_id
_entity_poly.type
_entity_poly.pdbx_seq_one_letter_code
_entity_poly.pdbx_strand_id
1 'polypeptide(L)'
;MNDRGPLSPVVRRARPLLGTLVEVGLCGARSRNDPELLAACGIAFDAVASVQRCLTRFEADSDIARFNALPAGRWLDVQADTAMVLSAAQQLFDDSDGLFDVTLGSAPAGWRLHERRLHKLHDDARFDLGGIGKGHAVDRAVQALQRAGLCSGWVNAGGDLRSFGSAAVDLKLRDEQFGGVIDFGRLSDGAFATSCFGADSRSALSTTSGGSTRSHVSVAAPRCLLADALTKVVAASGNTAHPLLARAGARAWLH
;
A
#
# COMPACT_ATOMS: atom_id res chain seq x y z
N MET A 1 32.63 15.94 5.08
CA MET A 1 31.21 15.54 5.23
C MET A 1 30.39 16.50 4.37
N ASN A 2 30.05 16.09 3.14
CA ASN A 2 29.24 16.92 2.24
C ASN A 2 27.77 16.81 2.70
N ASP A 3 27.32 17.80 3.42
CA ASP A 3 25.91 18.03 3.72
C ASP A 3 25.21 18.52 2.44
N ARG A 4 24.96 17.60 1.52
CA ARG A 4 24.05 17.87 0.41
C ARG A 4 22.65 17.72 0.96
N GLY A 5 21.97 18.83 1.17
CA GLY A 5 20.56 18.84 1.51
C GLY A 5 19.75 17.91 0.60
N PRO A 6 18.53 17.53 1.00
CA PRO A 6 17.70 16.55 0.28
C PRO A 6 17.49 16.96 -1.18
N LEU A 7 17.71 16.00 -2.09
CA LEU A 7 17.58 16.23 -3.52
C LEU A 7 16.08 16.34 -3.90
N SER A 8 15.72 17.45 -4.50
CA SER A 8 14.43 17.61 -5.16
C SER A 8 14.35 16.72 -6.42
N PRO A 9 13.18 16.21 -6.80
CA PRO A 9 13.03 15.38 -7.99
C PRO A 9 13.34 16.19 -9.24
N VAL A 10 14.21 15.67 -10.10
CA VAL A 10 14.53 16.23 -11.40
C VAL A 10 13.44 15.87 -12.42
N VAL A 11 12.90 14.64 -12.31
CA VAL A 11 11.80 14.15 -13.15
C VAL A 11 10.64 13.76 -12.25
N ARG A 12 9.43 14.21 -12.61
CA ARG A 12 8.16 13.78 -12.02
C ARG A 12 7.20 13.40 -13.14
N ARG A 13 6.61 12.21 -13.05
CA ARG A 13 5.59 11.71 -13.97
C ARG A 13 4.44 11.10 -13.20
N ALA A 14 3.25 11.10 -13.80
CA ALA A 14 2.05 10.53 -13.20
C ALA A 14 1.25 9.74 -14.23
N ARG A 15 0.58 8.67 -13.79
CA ARG A 15 -0.37 7.87 -14.56
C ARG A 15 -1.56 7.45 -13.70
N PRO A 16 -2.78 7.36 -14.27
CA PRO A 16 -3.93 6.78 -13.57
C PRO A 16 -3.76 5.25 -13.49
N LEU A 17 -3.53 4.73 -12.28
CA LEU A 17 -3.40 3.31 -11.95
C LEU A 17 -3.98 3.09 -10.53
N LEU A 18 -4.35 1.85 -10.19
CA LEU A 18 -4.88 1.47 -8.87
C LEU A 18 -6.13 2.28 -8.44
N GLY A 19 -6.90 2.77 -9.40
CA GLY A 19 -8.06 3.64 -9.13
C GLY A 19 -7.69 5.02 -8.58
N THR A 20 -6.44 5.45 -8.72
CA THR A 20 -5.92 6.73 -8.26
C THR A 20 -4.88 7.29 -9.24
N LEU A 21 -4.23 8.40 -8.89
CA LEU A 21 -3.06 8.91 -9.60
C LEU A 21 -1.80 8.32 -8.95
N VAL A 22 -1.02 7.57 -9.73
CA VAL A 22 0.31 7.09 -9.32
C VAL A 22 1.36 8.05 -9.87
N GLU A 23 2.21 8.53 -8.96
CA GLU A 23 3.26 9.48 -9.28
C GLU A 23 4.63 8.86 -8.98
N VAL A 24 5.59 9.16 -9.84
CA VAL A 24 6.99 8.76 -9.69
C VAL A 24 7.87 10.01 -9.76
N GLY A 25 8.69 10.22 -8.74
CA GLY A 25 9.68 11.29 -8.69
C GLY A 25 11.08 10.70 -8.59
N LEU A 26 11.97 11.06 -9.54
CA LEU A 26 13.35 10.59 -9.58
C LEU A 26 14.31 11.74 -9.33
N CYS A 27 15.29 11.51 -8.44
CA CYS A 27 16.29 12.48 -8.06
C CYS A 27 17.63 12.12 -8.73
N GLY A 28 18.41 13.13 -9.11
CA GLY A 28 19.74 12.93 -9.72
C GLY A 28 20.32 14.23 -10.25
N ALA A 29 21.55 14.15 -10.76
CA ALA A 29 22.26 15.28 -11.35
C ALA A 29 21.94 15.51 -12.84
N ARG A 30 20.98 14.76 -13.40
CA ARG A 30 20.62 14.74 -14.81
C ARG A 30 19.49 15.75 -15.13
N SER A 31 19.27 16.00 -16.41
CA SER A 31 18.22 16.95 -16.85
C SER A 31 16.81 16.35 -16.77
N ARG A 32 15.77 17.21 -16.76
CA ARG A 32 14.36 16.81 -16.78
C ARG A 32 13.94 15.95 -17.98
N ASN A 33 14.68 16.04 -19.07
CA ASN A 33 14.41 15.34 -20.33
C ASN A 33 15.38 14.18 -20.55
N ASP A 34 16.08 13.72 -19.51
CA ASP A 34 16.97 12.58 -19.62
C ASP A 34 16.16 11.33 -20.03
N PRO A 35 16.46 10.72 -21.19
CA PRO A 35 15.70 9.57 -21.68
C PRO A 35 15.75 8.36 -20.76
N GLU A 36 16.86 8.18 -20.01
CA GLU A 36 16.99 7.07 -19.07
C GLU A 36 16.08 7.26 -17.85
N LEU A 37 15.96 8.49 -17.31
CA LEU A 37 15.03 8.78 -16.21
C LEU A 37 13.58 8.65 -16.67
N LEU A 38 13.26 9.03 -17.89
CA LEU A 38 11.93 8.85 -18.45
C LEU A 38 11.58 7.38 -18.62
N ALA A 39 12.52 6.57 -19.14
CA ALA A 39 12.36 5.13 -19.25
C ALA A 39 12.20 4.47 -17.86
N ALA A 40 12.97 4.91 -16.86
CA ALA A 40 12.84 4.42 -15.50
C ALA A 40 11.45 4.69 -14.90
N CYS A 41 10.85 5.86 -15.16
CA CYS A 41 9.45 6.10 -14.76
C CYS A 41 8.49 5.06 -15.41
N GLY A 42 8.73 4.68 -16.68
CA GLY A 42 8.01 3.60 -17.35
C GLY A 42 8.12 2.28 -16.60
N ILE A 43 9.33 1.86 -16.22
CA ILE A 43 9.60 0.64 -15.44
C ILE A 43 8.78 0.63 -14.13
N ALA A 44 8.72 1.76 -13.42
CA ALA A 44 7.95 1.88 -12.19
C ALA A 44 6.44 1.71 -12.44
N PHE A 45 5.90 2.36 -13.47
CA PHE A 45 4.48 2.23 -13.82
C PHE A 45 4.12 0.81 -14.28
N ASP A 46 4.99 0.14 -15.02
CA ASP A 46 4.78 -1.24 -15.46
C ASP A 46 4.77 -2.21 -14.28
N ALA A 47 5.62 -1.98 -13.27
CA ALA A 47 5.60 -2.74 -12.02
C ALA A 47 4.28 -2.56 -11.26
N VAL A 48 3.77 -1.32 -11.14
CA VAL A 48 2.45 -1.04 -10.53
C VAL A 48 1.33 -1.72 -11.32
N ALA A 49 1.33 -1.59 -12.64
CA ALA A 49 0.31 -2.19 -13.52
C ALA A 49 0.32 -3.72 -13.43
N SER A 50 1.49 -4.34 -13.27
CA SER A 50 1.60 -5.79 -13.08
C SER A 50 0.93 -6.24 -11.77
N VAL A 51 1.18 -5.53 -10.67
CA VAL A 51 0.52 -5.79 -9.39
C VAL A 51 -0.99 -5.57 -9.48
N GLN A 52 -1.44 -4.49 -10.12
CA GLN A 52 -2.86 -4.22 -10.32
C GLN A 52 -3.56 -5.38 -11.03
N ARG A 53 -3.00 -5.89 -12.13
CA ARG A 53 -3.59 -7.03 -12.87
C ARG A 53 -3.79 -8.28 -12.01
N CYS A 54 -2.91 -8.53 -11.05
CA CYS A 54 -3.05 -9.70 -10.17
C CYS A 54 -4.06 -9.48 -9.05
N LEU A 55 -4.06 -8.27 -8.45
CA LEU A 55 -4.72 -8.00 -7.17
C LEU A 55 -6.09 -7.32 -7.29
N THR A 56 -6.46 -6.85 -8.48
CA THR A 56 -7.77 -6.21 -8.67
C THR A 56 -8.90 -7.22 -8.56
N ARG A 57 -10.00 -6.83 -7.91
CA ARG A 57 -11.24 -7.65 -7.89
C ARG A 57 -12.18 -7.34 -9.06
N PHE A 58 -11.84 -6.35 -9.89
CA PHE A 58 -12.71 -5.83 -10.95
C PHE A 58 -12.40 -6.42 -12.33
N GLU A 59 -11.28 -7.10 -12.51
CA GLU A 59 -10.87 -7.76 -13.76
C GLU A 59 -10.99 -9.28 -13.58
N ALA A 60 -11.83 -9.92 -14.39
CA ALA A 60 -12.18 -11.34 -14.24
C ALA A 60 -10.98 -12.30 -14.26
N ASP A 61 -9.91 -11.92 -14.99
CA ASP A 61 -8.70 -12.74 -15.14
C ASP A 61 -7.68 -12.55 -14.01
N SER A 62 -7.93 -11.62 -13.08
CA SER A 62 -7.06 -11.43 -11.92
C SER A 62 -7.15 -12.62 -10.96
N ASP A 63 -6.08 -12.84 -10.19
CA ASP A 63 -6.06 -13.92 -9.18
C ASP A 63 -7.17 -13.71 -8.13
N ILE A 64 -7.42 -12.47 -7.74
CA ILE A 64 -8.42 -12.14 -6.70
C ILE A 64 -9.84 -12.33 -7.21
N ALA A 65 -10.16 -11.86 -8.41
CA ALA A 65 -11.50 -12.10 -8.99
C ALA A 65 -11.76 -13.60 -9.24
N ARG A 66 -10.74 -14.34 -9.74
CA ARG A 66 -10.82 -15.78 -9.93
C ARG A 66 -11.02 -16.52 -8.61
N PHE A 67 -10.30 -16.16 -7.54
CA PHE A 67 -10.50 -16.73 -6.21
C PHE A 67 -11.92 -16.42 -5.68
N ASN A 68 -12.37 -15.17 -5.83
CA ASN A 68 -13.68 -14.75 -5.35
C ASN A 68 -14.82 -15.52 -6.03
N ALA A 69 -14.65 -15.92 -7.29
CA ALA A 69 -15.58 -16.74 -8.06
C ALA A 69 -15.41 -18.26 -7.86
N LEU A 70 -14.32 -18.70 -7.22
CA LEU A 70 -13.99 -20.12 -7.06
C LEU A 70 -14.96 -20.78 -6.06
N PRO A 71 -15.48 -22.01 -6.30
CA PRO A 71 -16.22 -22.77 -5.31
C PRO A 71 -15.31 -23.28 -4.17
N ALA A 72 -15.89 -23.53 -3.00
CA ALA A 72 -15.20 -24.18 -1.90
C ALA A 72 -14.61 -25.55 -2.31
N GLY A 73 -13.54 -25.98 -1.65
CA GLY A 73 -12.81 -27.20 -1.94
C GLY A 73 -11.88 -27.12 -3.15
N ARG A 74 -11.83 -26.01 -3.88
CA ARG A 74 -11.00 -25.85 -5.08
C ARG A 74 -9.70 -25.13 -4.78
N TRP A 75 -8.69 -25.41 -5.63
CA TRP A 75 -7.37 -24.80 -5.60
C TRP A 75 -7.20 -23.86 -6.78
N LEU A 76 -6.43 -22.80 -6.59
CA LEU A 76 -6.07 -21.81 -7.59
C LEU A 76 -4.57 -21.50 -7.53
N ASP A 77 -3.85 -21.66 -8.63
CA ASP A 77 -2.48 -21.16 -8.76
C ASP A 77 -2.51 -19.63 -8.96
N VAL A 78 -1.66 -18.93 -8.20
CA VAL A 78 -1.63 -17.46 -8.19
C VAL A 78 -0.24 -16.92 -8.53
N GLN A 79 -0.21 -15.67 -8.94
CA GLN A 79 1.03 -14.95 -9.22
C GLN A 79 1.85 -14.71 -7.93
N ALA A 80 3.16 -14.50 -8.09
CA ALA A 80 4.06 -14.30 -6.96
C ALA A 80 3.69 -13.08 -6.10
N ASP A 81 3.23 -12.00 -6.73
CA ASP A 81 2.77 -10.80 -6.01
C ASP A 81 1.51 -11.08 -5.19
N THR A 82 0.57 -11.87 -5.71
CA THR A 82 -0.63 -12.30 -4.98
C THR A 82 -0.26 -13.16 -3.76
N ALA A 83 0.61 -14.15 -3.95
CA ALA A 83 1.06 -14.99 -2.85
C ALA A 83 1.79 -14.19 -1.76
N MET A 84 2.65 -13.23 -2.15
CA MET A 84 3.38 -12.37 -1.22
C MET A 84 2.43 -11.50 -0.41
N VAL A 85 1.45 -10.86 -1.04
CA VAL A 85 0.46 -10.02 -0.35
C VAL A 85 -0.41 -10.83 0.60
N LEU A 86 -0.89 -12.01 0.17
CA LEU A 86 -1.73 -12.86 1.01
C LEU A 86 -0.96 -13.50 2.17
N SER A 87 0.33 -13.84 1.98
CA SER A 87 1.19 -14.27 3.09
C SER A 87 1.38 -13.16 4.12
N ALA A 88 1.63 -11.93 3.68
CA ALA A 88 1.73 -10.78 4.58
C ALA A 88 0.39 -10.47 5.28
N ALA A 89 -0.73 -10.61 4.56
CA ALA A 89 -2.06 -10.43 5.11
C ALA A 89 -2.39 -11.47 6.20
N GLN A 90 -2.03 -12.74 5.98
CA GLN A 90 -2.21 -13.79 6.99
C GLN A 90 -1.37 -13.50 8.23
N GLN A 91 -0.10 -13.13 8.06
CA GLN A 91 0.76 -12.77 9.19
C GLN A 91 0.19 -11.57 9.98
N LEU A 92 -0.31 -10.54 9.29
CA LEU A 92 -0.95 -9.39 9.94
C LEU A 92 -2.26 -9.77 10.64
N PHE A 93 -3.05 -10.68 10.06
CA PHE A 93 -4.25 -11.21 10.70
C PHE A 93 -3.90 -11.90 12.03
N ASP A 94 -2.94 -12.82 12.00
CA ASP A 94 -2.51 -13.58 13.20
C ASP A 94 -1.90 -12.64 14.25
N ASP A 95 -1.04 -11.72 13.85
CA ASP A 95 -0.33 -10.79 14.72
C ASP A 95 -1.22 -9.68 15.31
N SER A 96 -2.36 -9.40 14.70
CA SER A 96 -3.32 -8.36 15.13
C SER A 96 -4.57 -8.92 15.79
N ASP A 97 -4.62 -10.22 16.10
CA ASP A 97 -5.81 -10.89 16.63
C ASP A 97 -7.05 -10.64 15.73
N GLY A 98 -6.85 -10.70 14.41
CA GLY A 98 -7.91 -10.55 13.41
C GLY A 98 -8.33 -9.11 13.08
N LEU A 99 -7.68 -8.08 13.64
CA LEU A 99 -8.00 -6.68 13.32
C LEU A 99 -7.71 -6.33 11.84
N PHE A 100 -6.70 -6.97 11.25
CA PHE A 100 -6.43 -6.88 9.82
C PHE A 100 -6.94 -8.14 9.12
N ASP A 101 -8.05 -8.02 8.41
CA ASP A 101 -8.67 -9.14 7.70
C ASP A 101 -9.01 -8.76 6.25
N VAL A 102 -8.34 -9.40 5.30
CA VAL A 102 -8.57 -9.19 3.86
C VAL A 102 -9.87 -9.81 3.35
N THR A 103 -10.56 -10.59 4.17
CA THR A 103 -11.91 -11.07 3.86
C THR A 103 -13.01 -10.12 4.34
N LEU A 104 -12.65 -9.08 5.07
CA LEU A 104 -13.58 -8.12 5.70
C LEU A 104 -14.66 -8.82 6.53
N GLY A 105 -14.29 -9.90 7.22
CA GLY A 105 -15.19 -10.67 8.08
C GLY A 105 -16.07 -11.68 7.35
N SER A 106 -16.00 -11.79 6.01
CA SER A 106 -16.86 -12.73 5.27
C SER A 106 -16.55 -14.19 5.58
N ALA A 107 -15.30 -14.58 5.67
CA ALA A 107 -14.84 -15.88 6.13
C ALA A 107 -13.31 -15.84 6.42
N PRO A 108 -12.86 -15.33 7.56
CA PRO A 108 -11.42 -15.17 7.85
C PRO A 108 -10.63 -16.48 7.79
N ALA A 109 -11.20 -17.59 8.26
CA ALA A 109 -10.60 -18.92 8.19
C ALA A 109 -10.96 -19.70 6.91
N GLY A 110 -11.65 -19.07 5.95
CA GLY A 110 -12.20 -19.70 4.75
C GLY A 110 -11.22 -19.93 3.61
N TRP A 111 -9.94 -19.77 3.85
CA TRP A 111 -8.90 -19.95 2.84
C TRP A 111 -7.57 -20.40 3.44
N ARG A 112 -6.69 -20.94 2.60
CA ARG A 112 -5.29 -21.26 2.94
C ARG A 112 -4.39 -21.00 1.76
N LEU A 113 -3.19 -20.49 2.05
CA LEU A 113 -2.13 -20.33 1.07
C LEU A 113 -1.04 -21.37 1.35
N HIS A 114 -0.66 -22.12 0.32
CA HIS A 114 0.50 -22.99 0.34
C HIS A 114 1.39 -22.64 -0.85
N GLU A 115 2.54 -22.04 -0.59
CA GLU A 115 3.43 -21.48 -1.60
C GLU A 115 2.71 -20.47 -2.51
N ARG A 116 2.35 -20.89 -3.71
CA ARG A 116 1.61 -20.08 -4.70
C ARG A 116 0.26 -20.72 -5.08
N ARG A 117 -0.29 -21.53 -4.21
CA ARG A 117 -1.58 -22.17 -4.39
C ARG A 117 -2.55 -21.77 -3.29
N LEU A 118 -3.67 -21.19 -3.69
CA LEU A 118 -4.76 -20.84 -2.81
C LEU A 118 -5.80 -21.96 -2.78
N HIS A 119 -6.16 -22.39 -1.58
CA HIS A 119 -7.27 -23.28 -1.34
C HIS A 119 -8.45 -22.49 -0.78
N LYS A 120 -9.58 -22.55 -1.43
CA LYS A 120 -10.83 -21.99 -0.92
C LYS A 120 -11.54 -23.03 -0.06
N LEU A 121 -11.70 -22.76 1.22
CA LEU A 121 -12.31 -23.67 2.19
C LEU A 121 -13.80 -23.40 2.39
N HIS A 122 -14.25 -22.15 2.14
CA HIS A 122 -15.62 -21.73 2.36
C HIS A 122 -16.10 -20.87 1.19
N ASP A 123 -17.35 -21.07 0.74
CA ASP A 123 -17.91 -20.34 -0.42
C ASP A 123 -18.00 -18.83 -0.18
N ASP A 124 -18.20 -18.39 1.05
CA ASP A 124 -18.27 -16.97 1.42
C ASP A 124 -16.90 -16.29 1.49
N ALA A 125 -15.79 -17.04 1.45
CA ALA A 125 -14.47 -16.45 1.45
C ALA A 125 -14.27 -15.59 0.19
N ARG A 126 -14.12 -14.28 0.38
CA ARG A 126 -13.88 -13.29 -0.66
C ARG A 126 -12.81 -12.32 -0.21
N PHE A 127 -11.86 -12.03 -1.08
CA PHE A 127 -10.80 -11.08 -0.80
C PHE A 127 -11.16 -9.66 -1.26
N ASP A 128 -10.82 -8.70 -0.42
CA ASP A 128 -10.64 -7.30 -0.75
C ASP A 128 -9.25 -6.85 -0.27
N LEU A 129 -8.36 -6.59 -1.21
CA LEU A 129 -6.98 -6.19 -0.94
C LEU A 129 -6.77 -4.67 -0.96
N GLY A 130 -7.84 -3.88 -0.92
CA GLY A 130 -7.79 -2.41 -0.93
C GLY A 130 -6.98 -1.82 0.22
N GLY A 131 -6.80 -2.57 1.30
CA GLY A 131 -6.06 -2.15 2.50
C GLY A 131 -4.58 -2.53 2.55
N ILE A 132 -4.02 -3.15 1.49
CA ILE A 132 -2.63 -3.62 1.46
C ILE A 132 -2.04 -3.59 0.04
N GLY A 133 -2.90 -3.69 -0.97
CA GLY A 133 -2.46 -3.86 -2.36
C GLY A 133 -1.78 -2.64 -2.95
N LYS A 134 -2.22 -1.42 -2.59
CA LYS A 134 -1.59 -0.18 -3.06
C LYS A 134 -0.18 -0.03 -2.50
N GLY A 135 -0.04 -0.25 -1.19
CA GLY A 135 1.28 -0.22 -0.53
C GLY A 135 2.24 -1.24 -1.14
N HIS A 136 1.77 -2.46 -1.46
CA HIS A 136 2.59 -3.45 -2.15
C HIS A 136 3.02 -2.99 -3.55
N ALA A 137 2.11 -2.42 -4.34
CA ALA A 137 2.42 -1.92 -5.67
C ALA A 137 3.48 -0.82 -5.65
N VAL A 138 3.40 0.10 -4.68
CA VAL A 138 4.41 1.13 -4.45
C VAL A 138 5.76 0.52 -4.10
N ASP A 139 5.80 -0.49 -3.21
CA ASP A 139 7.02 -1.21 -2.87
C ASP A 139 7.65 -1.90 -4.09
N ARG A 140 6.83 -2.52 -4.96
CA ARG A 140 7.30 -3.16 -6.19
C ARG A 140 7.86 -2.16 -7.19
N ALA A 141 7.24 -0.99 -7.32
CA ALA A 141 7.74 0.09 -8.18
C ALA A 141 9.12 0.59 -7.69
N VAL A 142 9.28 0.85 -6.39
CA VAL A 142 10.57 1.25 -5.81
C VAL A 142 11.63 0.17 -6.02
N GLN A 143 11.31 -1.10 -5.80
CA GLN A 143 12.24 -2.20 -6.07
C GLN A 143 12.64 -2.29 -7.55
N ALA A 144 11.72 -2.05 -8.48
CA ALA A 144 12.01 -2.03 -9.91
C ALA A 144 12.95 -0.88 -10.28
N LEU A 145 12.74 0.32 -9.73
CA LEU A 145 13.64 1.46 -9.89
C LEU A 145 15.04 1.17 -9.35
N GLN A 146 15.15 0.61 -8.15
CA GLN A 146 16.44 0.26 -7.55
C GLN A 146 17.20 -0.80 -8.38
N ARG A 147 16.50 -1.82 -8.91
CA ARG A 147 17.09 -2.82 -9.82
C ARG A 147 17.52 -2.22 -11.15
N ALA A 148 16.88 -1.15 -11.60
CA ALA A 148 17.30 -0.38 -12.78
C ALA A 148 18.44 0.60 -12.48
N GLY A 149 19.05 0.54 -11.28
CA GLY A 149 20.21 1.36 -10.90
C GLY A 149 19.88 2.76 -10.38
N LEU A 150 18.60 3.07 -10.12
CA LEU A 150 18.19 4.35 -9.54
C LEU A 150 18.50 4.36 -8.03
N CYS A 151 19.30 5.34 -7.60
CA CYS A 151 19.76 5.43 -6.22
C CYS A 151 18.84 6.28 -5.32
N SER A 152 17.95 7.10 -5.91
CA SER A 152 17.16 8.06 -5.14
C SER A 152 15.89 8.48 -5.87
N GLY A 153 14.76 8.47 -5.17
CA GLY A 153 13.47 8.84 -5.71
C GLY A 153 12.32 8.48 -4.78
N TRP A 154 11.11 8.60 -5.29
CA TRP A 154 9.89 8.24 -4.56
C TRP A 154 8.78 7.78 -5.51
N VAL A 155 7.85 7.01 -4.98
CA VAL A 155 6.61 6.59 -5.65
C VAL A 155 5.45 6.86 -4.71
N ASN A 156 4.37 7.46 -5.23
CA ASN A 156 3.14 7.76 -4.49
C ASN A 156 1.92 7.24 -5.26
N ALA A 157 1.04 6.54 -4.58
CA ALA A 157 -0.22 6.01 -5.12
C ALA A 157 -1.40 6.47 -4.26
N GLY A 158 -1.87 7.72 -4.51
CA GLY A 158 -3.05 8.26 -3.83
C GLY A 158 -2.89 8.42 -2.32
N GLY A 159 -1.69 8.75 -1.85
CA GLY A 159 -1.34 8.93 -0.43
C GLY A 159 -0.53 7.78 0.17
N ASP A 160 -0.42 6.64 -0.51
CA ASP A 160 0.51 5.58 -0.15
C ASP A 160 1.85 5.89 -0.84
N LEU A 161 2.82 6.33 -0.06
CA LEU A 161 4.08 6.90 -0.51
C LEU A 161 5.27 6.07 -0.01
N ARG A 162 6.27 5.88 -0.86
CA ARG A 162 7.60 5.40 -0.45
C ARG A 162 8.70 6.22 -1.09
N SER A 163 9.63 6.70 -0.27
CA SER A 163 10.87 7.32 -0.71
C SER A 163 12.05 6.36 -0.49
N PHE A 164 13.11 6.53 -1.28
CA PHE A 164 14.32 5.72 -1.18
C PHE A 164 15.56 6.55 -1.49
N GLY A 165 16.69 6.17 -0.89
CA GLY A 165 17.95 6.88 -1.00
C GLY A 165 17.91 8.27 -0.36
N SER A 166 18.52 9.26 -0.99
CA SER A 166 18.58 10.63 -0.48
C SER A 166 17.35 11.49 -0.80
N ALA A 167 16.32 10.93 -1.46
CA ALA A 167 15.08 11.65 -1.73
C ALA A 167 14.33 11.94 -0.44
N ALA A 168 13.92 13.19 -0.27
CA ALA A 168 13.04 13.59 0.81
C ALA A 168 11.75 14.19 0.24
N VAL A 169 10.62 13.82 0.84
CA VAL A 169 9.28 14.24 0.41
C VAL A 169 8.59 14.96 1.56
N ASP A 170 8.13 16.16 1.32
CA ASP A 170 7.31 16.89 2.30
C ASP A 170 5.93 16.26 2.36
N LEU A 171 5.55 15.81 3.55
CA LEU A 171 4.26 15.19 3.82
C LEU A 171 3.23 16.27 4.11
N LYS A 172 2.10 16.18 3.41
CA LYS A 172 0.96 17.07 3.59
C LYS A 172 -0.29 16.23 3.84
N LEU A 173 -1.06 16.61 4.85
CA LEU A 173 -2.36 16.02 5.14
C LEU A 173 -3.46 16.95 4.64
N ARG A 174 -4.60 16.36 4.24
CA ARG A 174 -5.78 17.14 3.91
C ARG A 174 -6.36 17.74 5.18
N ASP A 175 -6.67 19.03 5.14
CA ASP A 175 -7.44 19.70 6.18
C ASP A 175 -8.93 19.51 5.88
N GLU A 176 -9.58 18.62 6.62
CA GLU A 176 -11.01 18.35 6.44
C GLU A 176 -11.89 19.42 7.09
N GLN A 177 -11.36 20.19 8.03
CA GLN A 177 -12.13 21.20 8.75
C GLN A 177 -12.18 22.51 8.00
N PHE A 178 -11.05 22.98 7.48
CA PHE A 178 -10.93 24.29 6.83
C PHE A 178 -10.66 24.20 5.32
N GLY A 179 -10.46 23.01 4.80
CA GLY A 179 -10.03 22.76 3.41
C GLY A 179 -8.54 23.04 3.21
N GLY A 180 -8.01 22.54 2.09
CA GLY A 180 -6.58 22.68 1.78
C GLY A 180 -5.71 21.58 2.35
N VAL A 181 -4.48 21.91 2.74
CA VAL A 181 -3.48 20.97 3.22
C VAL A 181 -2.70 21.53 4.41
N ILE A 182 -2.35 20.66 5.34
CA ILE A 182 -1.52 20.94 6.53
C ILE A 182 -0.15 20.30 6.32
N ASP A 183 0.92 21.04 6.58
CA ASP A 183 2.27 20.47 6.61
C ASP A 183 2.41 19.52 7.80
N PHE A 184 2.73 18.27 7.52
CA PHE A 184 2.78 17.22 8.55
C PHE A 184 4.21 16.83 8.93
N GLY A 185 5.14 16.93 7.99
CA GLY A 185 6.53 16.57 8.22
C GLY A 185 7.26 16.21 6.93
N ARG A 186 8.34 15.47 7.08
CA ARG A 186 9.22 15.09 5.97
C ARG A 186 9.59 13.63 6.05
N LEU A 187 9.47 12.91 4.94
CA LEU A 187 9.82 11.51 4.80
C LEU A 187 11.13 11.37 4.03
N SER A 188 12.06 10.58 4.57
CA SER A 188 13.29 10.15 3.88
C SER A 188 13.49 8.66 4.09
N ASP A 189 13.82 7.93 3.03
CA ASP A 189 14.14 6.49 3.02
C ASP A 189 13.15 5.64 3.85
N GLY A 190 11.86 5.75 3.51
CA GLY A 190 10.79 5.06 4.22
C GLY A 190 9.47 5.16 3.49
N ALA A 191 8.39 4.75 4.14
CA ALA A 191 7.04 4.77 3.61
C ALA A 191 6.08 5.50 4.54
N PHE A 192 5.03 6.06 3.94
CA PHE A 192 3.95 6.74 4.64
C PHE A 192 2.63 6.46 3.94
N ALA A 193 1.61 6.14 4.69
CA ALA A 193 0.26 5.93 4.18
C ALA A 193 -0.76 6.68 5.04
N THR A 194 -1.80 7.21 4.41
CA THR A 194 -2.94 7.81 5.11
C THR A 194 -4.23 7.20 4.58
N SER A 195 -5.06 6.71 5.49
CA SER A 195 -6.39 6.21 5.18
C SER A 195 -7.46 7.01 5.92
N CYS A 196 -8.55 7.30 5.22
CA CYS A 196 -9.74 7.91 5.80
C CYS A 196 -10.77 6.81 6.05
N PHE A 197 -11.37 6.81 7.23
CA PHE A 197 -12.42 5.88 7.64
C PHE A 197 -13.67 6.67 8.00
N GLY A 198 -14.82 6.23 7.50
CA GLY A 198 -16.13 6.86 7.69
C GLY A 198 -17.15 6.25 6.74
N ALA A 199 -18.41 6.61 6.88
CA ALA A 199 -19.52 6.02 6.11
C ALA A 199 -19.31 6.10 4.57
N ASP A 200 -18.67 7.18 4.09
CA ASP A 200 -18.43 7.42 2.66
C ASP A 200 -16.99 7.10 2.23
N SER A 201 -16.18 6.46 3.11
CA SER A 201 -14.78 6.21 2.81
C SER A 201 -14.62 5.00 1.88
N ARG A 202 -13.55 5.02 1.07
CA ARG A 202 -13.14 3.86 0.25
C ARG A 202 -12.40 2.80 1.07
N SER A 203 -12.03 3.12 2.32
CA SER A 203 -11.34 2.20 3.22
C SER A 203 -12.36 1.39 3.99
N ALA A 204 -12.32 0.07 3.86
CA ALA A 204 -13.17 -0.85 4.59
C ALA A 204 -12.42 -1.42 5.82
N LEU A 205 -13.16 -1.68 6.89
CA LEU A 205 -12.70 -2.38 8.09
C LEU A 205 -13.52 -3.66 8.27
N SER A 206 -12.90 -4.72 8.77
CA SER A 206 -13.58 -5.98 9.07
C SER A 206 -14.51 -5.89 10.29
N THR A 207 -14.29 -4.94 11.16
CA THR A 207 -15.12 -4.72 12.34
C THR A 207 -16.06 -3.54 12.13
N THR A 208 -17.34 -3.74 12.36
CA THR A 208 -18.36 -2.70 12.46
C THR A 208 -18.21 -1.91 13.77
N SER A 209 -17.12 -1.17 13.90
CA SER A 209 -17.01 -0.19 14.97
C SER A 209 -17.95 0.96 14.64
N GLY A 210 -19.09 0.99 15.31
CA GLY A 210 -20.17 1.97 15.12
C GLY A 210 -19.77 3.40 15.54
N GLY A 211 -18.72 3.94 14.97
CA GLY A 211 -18.31 5.34 15.15
C GLY A 211 -18.69 6.17 13.94
N SER A 212 -19.63 7.08 14.11
CA SER A 212 -20.11 8.05 13.10
C SER A 212 -19.11 9.15 12.75
N THR A 213 -17.94 9.21 13.34
CA THR A 213 -16.92 10.24 13.11
C THR A 213 -15.90 9.76 12.09
N ARG A 214 -15.68 10.57 11.04
CA ARG A 214 -14.55 10.38 10.13
C ARG A 214 -13.27 10.41 10.94
N SER A 215 -12.43 9.41 10.78
CA SER A 215 -11.08 9.38 11.36
C SER A 215 -10.06 9.19 10.26
N HIS A 216 -9.00 9.96 10.31
CA HIS A 216 -7.84 9.80 9.45
C HIS A 216 -6.73 9.13 10.26
N VAL A 217 -6.19 8.06 9.71
CA VAL A 217 -5.05 7.35 10.28
C VAL A 217 -3.88 7.46 9.35
N SER A 218 -2.76 7.97 9.85
CA SER A 218 -1.49 7.99 9.13
C SER A 218 -0.50 7.04 9.79
N VAL A 219 0.26 6.31 8.97
CA VAL A 219 1.32 5.40 9.44
C VAL A 219 2.59 5.64 8.64
N ALA A 220 3.72 5.82 9.35
CA ALA A 220 5.06 5.74 8.78
C ALA A 220 5.66 4.36 9.08
N ALA A 221 6.29 3.72 8.09
CA ALA A 221 6.90 2.39 8.21
C ALA A 221 8.08 2.23 7.24
N PRO A 222 8.96 1.21 7.39
CA PRO A 222 10.03 0.95 6.44
C PRO A 222 9.53 0.53 5.04
N ARG A 223 8.32 -0.05 4.94
CA ARG A 223 7.70 -0.53 3.69
C ARG A 223 6.29 0.00 3.54
N CYS A 224 5.92 0.33 2.30
CA CYS A 224 4.60 0.89 2.01
C CYS A 224 3.46 -0.12 2.21
N LEU A 225 3.70 -1.40 1.94
CA LEU A 225 2.76 -2.48 2.27
C LEU A 225 2.37 -2.44 3.76
N LEU A 226 3.35 -2.29 4.65
CA LEU A 226 3.10 -2.22 6.10
C LEU A 226 2.44 -0.91 6.49
N ALA A 227 2.87 0.22 5.92
CA ALA A 227 2.24 1.51 6.19
C ALA A 227 0.75 1.49 5.85
N ASP A 228 0.39 1.01 4.64
CA ASP A 228 -1.01 0.87 4.18
C ASP A 228 -1.81 -0.07 5.12
N ALA A 229 -1.32 -1.28 5.37
CA ALA A 229 -2.05 -2.27 6.17
C ALA A 229 -2.23 -1.84 7.65
N LEU A 230 -1.20 -1.26 8.27
CA LEU A 230 -1.25 -0.84 9.67
C LEU A 230 -2.19 0.35 9.92
N THR A 231 -2.54 1.14 8.89
CA THR A 231 -3.62 2.14 9.04
C THR A 231 -4.94 1.47 9.44
N LYS A 232 -5.23 0.24 8.96
CA LYS A 232 -6.45 -0.51 9.25
C LYS A 232 -6.41 -1.07 10.67
N VAL A 233 -5.27 -1.59 11.12
CA VAL A 233 -5.07 -2.07 12.50
C VAL A 233 -5.27 -0.92 13.50
N VAL A 234 -4.68 0.25 13.24
CA VAL A 234 -4.83 1.42 14.11
C VAL A 234 -6.27 1.93 14.09
N ALA A 235 -6.92 1.98 12.95
CA ALA A 235 -8.33 2.40 12.85
C ALA A 235 -9.26 1.45 13.61
N ALA A 236 -9.06 0.13 13.48
CA ALA A 236 -9.89 -0.87 14.14
C ALA A 236 -9.66 -0.92 15.66
N SER A 237 -8.43 -0.74 16.12
CA SER A 237 -8.07 -0.77 17.54
C SER A 237 -8.24 0.57 18.25
N GLY A 238 -8.26 1.70 17.52
CA GLY A 238 -8.16 3.05 18.11
C GLY A 238 -6.83 3.33 18.81
N ASN A 239 -5.80 2.49 18.62
CA ASN A 239 -4.57 2.52 19.40
C ASN A 239 -3.34 2.83 18.53
N THR A 240 -2.82 4.07 18.64
CA THR A 240 -1.59 4.52 17.97
C THR A 240 -0.31 3.94 18.59
N ALA A 241 -0.40 3.18 19.67
CA ALA A 241 0.69 2.46 20.33
C ALA A 241 0.50 0.92 20.22
N HIS A 242 -0.27 0.44 19.26
CA HIS A 242 -0.50 -1.00 19.07
C HIS A 242 0.85 -1.74 18.93
N PRO A 243 1.05 -2.90 19.60
CA PRO A 243 2.34 -3.62 19.62
C PRO A 243 2.92 -3.96 18.25
N LEU A 244 2.07 -4.18 17.25
CA LEU A 244 2.49 -4.40 15.86
C LEU A 244 3.28 -3.23 15.27
N LEU A 245 2.99 -1.99 15.66
CA LEU A 245 3.72 -0.83 15.16
C LEU A 245 5.19 -0.90 15.57
N ALA A 246 5.48 -1.20 16.83
CA ALA A 246 6.85 -1.35 17.32
C ALA A 246 7.58 -2.50 16.61
N ARG A 247 6.92 -3.67 16.46
CA ARG A 247 7.48 -4.83 15.73
C ARG A 247 7.77 -4.54 14.27
N ALA A 248 6.93 -3.72 13.62
CA ALA A 248 7.10 -3.30 12.22
C ALA A 248 8.05 -2.10 12.03
N GLY A 249 8.61 -1.54 13.10
CA GLY A 249 9.37 -0.28 13.05
C GLY A 249 8.52 0.91 12.58
N ALA A 250 7.23 0.89 12.87
CA ALA A 250 6.24 1.86 12.40
C ALA A 250 5.82 2.83 13.51
N ARG A 251 5.29 3.98 13.08
CA ARG A 251 4.64 4.98 13.94
C ARG A 251 3.31 5.37 13.34
N ALA A 252 2.32 5.67 14.18
CA ALA A 252 0.97 6.02 13.76
C ALA A 252 0.46 7.30 14.40
N TRP A 253 -0.46 7.96 13.72
CA TRP A 253 -1.17 9.17 14.14
C TRP A 253 -2.65 9.03 13.80
N LEU A 254 -3.50 9.56 14.69
CA LEU A 254 -4.94 9.76 14.48
C LEU A 254 -5.20 11.26 14.32
N HIS A 255 -6.03 11.64 13.37
CA HIS A 255 -6.39 13.03 13.05
C HIS A 255 -7.89 13.21 13.00
#